data_85bb592e2b2ac87241de2f006ff56626
#
_entry.id   85bb592e2b2ac87241de2f006ff56626
#
_cell.length_a   1.000
_cell.length_b   1.000
_cell.length_c   1.000
_cell.angle_alpha   90.00
_cell.angle_beta   90.00
_cell.angle_gamma   90.00
#
_symmetry.space_group_name_H-M   'P 1'
#
loop_
_entity.id
_entity.type
_entity.pdbx_description
1 polymer ?
#
loop_
_entity_poly.entity_id
_entity_poly.type
_entity_poly.pdbx_seq_one_letter_code
_entity_poly.pdbx_strand_id
1 'polypeptide(L)'
;MGLAVETNGLSRRFGRQAAVRGVDLEVPEGSVYGFLGQNGAGKTTTIRMLLGLLKPSAGSARLFGHDVRRDRIAAARLAGALVETPCHYDHLTGRENLAITARLLRIGRCEIDRVLGIVELAGAADRRVGGYSLGMRQRLGVARALIGRPRLLVLDEPTNGLDPQGIRDMRRLVAALAQGEGVTVFVSSHILAEVEQTADHLGLMHQGRLLRQGPVSGMRDPGARRLALTVDRPDAVVELLRPTGLGPARQGSDQVLIDRPPPADIAAINFMLVEQGIKVSGIEVREPSLEQIFHETIEQADLLLAA
;
A
#
# COMPACT_ATOMS: atom_id res chain seq x y z
N MET A 1 -19.39 6.70 -2.34
CA MET A 1 -18.39 6.29 -3.34
C MET A 1 -18.59 4.81 -3.64
N GLY A 2 -18.45 4.40 -4.90
CA GLY A 2 -18.52 2.99 -5.27
C GLY A 2 -17.26 2.23 -4.86
N LEU A 3 -17.35 0.89 -4.81
CA LEU A 3 -16.20 0.02 -4.57
C LEU A 3 -15.70 -0.57 -5.90
N ALA A 4 -14.41 -0.40 -6.17
CA ALA A 4 -13.73 -1.04 -7.30
C ALA A 4 -13.46 -2.52 -7.02
N VAL A 5 -13.09 -2.85 -5.77
CA VAL A 5 -12.92 -4.23 -5.31
C VAL A 5 -13.69 -4.41 -4.01
N GLU A 6 -14.47 -5.48 -3.95
CA GLU A 6 -15.18 -5.92 -2.74
C GLU A 6 -14.96 -7.42 -2.57
N THR A 7 -14.59 -7.87 -1.37
CA THR A 7 -14.53 -9.30 -1.06
C THR A 7 -15.31 -9.60 0.21
N ASN A 8 -15.87 -10.79 0.28
CA ASN A 8 -16.60 -11.26 1.45
C ASN A 8 -16.11 -12.66 1.82
N GLY A 9 -15.46 -12.77 2.98
CA GLY A 9 -14.93 -14.00 3.52
C GLY A 9 -13.95 -14.71 2.59
N LEU A 10 -13.21 -13.97 1.72
CA LEU A 10 -12.38 -14.55 0.68
C LEU A 10 -11.29 -15.43 1.27
N SER A 11 -11.28 -16.71 0.89
CA SER A 11 -10.37 -17.69 1.48
C SER A 11 -9.78 -18.62 0.45
N ARG A 12 -8.52 -19.04 0.66
CA ARG A 12 -7.84 -20.04 -0.16
C ARG A 12 -7.01 -21.00 0.68
N ARG A 13 -7.19 -22.29 0.45
CA ARG A 13 -6.38 -23.36 1.02
C ARG A 13 -5.64 -24.11 -0.08
N PHE A 14 -4.40 -24.51 0.21
CA PHE A 14 -3.61 -25.43 -0.61
C PHE A 14 -3.29 -26.66 0.29
N GLY A 15 -4.00 -27.74 0.05
CA GLY A 15 -3.94 -28.89 0.95
C GLY A 15 -4.32 -28.48 2.39
N ARG A 16 -3.40 -28.66 3.32
CA ARG A 16 -3.59 -28.29 4.75
C ARG A 16 -3.30 -26.83 5.04
N GLN A 17 -2.55 -26.15 4.17
CA GLN A 17 -2.14 -24.75 4.38
C GLN A 17 -3.23 -23.80 3.94
N ALA A 18 -3.68 -22.92 4.83
CA ALA A 18 -4.58 -21.81 4.50
C ALA A 18 -3.74 -20.57 4.16
N ALA A 19 -3.63 -20.25 2.86
CA ALA A 19 -2.88 -19.10 2.36
C ALA A 19 -3.65 -17.78 2.51
N VAL A 20 -4.99 -17.82 2.47
CA VAL A 20 -5.87 -16.67 2.69
C VAL A 20 -7.04 -17.13 3.54
N ARG A 21 -7.44 -16.31 4.53
CA ARG A 21 -8.36 -16.69 5.61
C ARG A 21 -9.39 -15.60 5.87
N GLY A 22 -10.54 -15.65 5.20
CA GLY A 22 -11.66 -14.76 5.44
C GLY A 22 -11.31 -13.29 5.23
N VAL A 23 -10.76 -12.94 4.07
CA VAL A 23 -10.35 -11.56 3.75
C VAL A 23 -11.54 -10.79 3.21
N ASP A 24 -11.87 -9.67 3.86
CA ASP A 24 -12.92 -8.72 3.50
C ASP A 24 -12.26 -7.40 3.06
N LEU A 25 -12.02 -7.25 1.75
CA LEU A 25 -11.42 -6.07 1.15
C LEU A 25 -12.49 -5.11 0.64
N GLU A 26 -12.26 -3.83 0.88
CA GLU A 26 -13.05 -2.72 0.35
C GLU A 26 -12.11 -1.68 -0.27
N VAL A 27 -12.06 -1.65 -1.61
CA VAL A 27 -11.21 -0.73 -2.37
C VAL A 27 -12.10 0.33 -3.02
N PRO A 28 -12.00 1.62 -2.62
CA PRO A 28 -12.79 2.68 -3.23
C PRO A 28 -12.42 2.92 -4.69
N GLU A 29 -13.41 3.27 -5.52
CA GLU A 29 -13.16 3.68 -6.91
C GLU A 29 -12.32 4.96 -6.98
N GLY A 30 -11.41 5.02 -7.96
CA GLY A 30 -10.54 6.17 -8.22
C GLY A 30 -9.40 6.35 -7.22
N SER A 31 -9.22 5.43 -6.25
CA SER A 31 -8.16 5.50 -5.25
C SER A 31 -6.90 4.76 -5.67
N VAL A 32 -5.78 5.10 -5.05
CA VAL A 32 -4.59 4.25 -4.97
C VAL A 32 -4.66 3.45 -3.68
N TYR A 33 -4.87 2.16 -3.80
CA TYR A 33 -4.96 1.23 -2.67
C TYR A 33 -3.66 0.44 -2.51
N GLY A 34 -2.97 0.66 -1.40
CA GLY A 34 -1.76 -0.08 -1.04
C GLY A 34 -2.09 -1.36 -0.27
N PHE A 35 -1.71 -2.51 -0.81
CA PHE A 35 -1.90 -3.81 -0.17
C PHE A 35 -0.59 -4.33 0.40
N LEU A 36 -0.41 -4.12 1.71
CA LEU A 36 0.84 -4.32 2.42
C LEU A 36 0.90 -5.68 3.12
N GLY A 37 2.10 -6.20 3.26
CA GLY A 37 2.35 -7.42 4.04
C GLY A 37 3.68 -8.05 3.68
N GLN A 38 4.23 -8.84 4.59
CA GLN A 38 5.48 -9.56 4.39
C GLN A 38 5.37 -10.59 3.24
N ASN A 39 6.51 -11.09 2.78
CA ASN A 39 6.53 -12.20 1.84
C ASN A 39 5.84 -13.43 2.44
N GLY A 40 4.96 -14.07 1.67
CA GLY A 40 4.15 -15.19 2.16
C GLY A 40 2.89 -14.79 2.93
N ALA A 41 2.60 -13.50 3.14
CA ALA A 41 1.37 -13.05 3.83
C ALA A 41 0.08 -13.38 3.07
N GLY A 42 0.15 -13.79 1.79
CA GLY A 42 -1.00 -14.16 0.96
C GLY A 42 -1.41 -13.11 -0.07
N LYS A 43 -0.63 -12.04 -0.27
CA LYS A 43 -0.93 -10.94 -1.20
C LYS A 43 -1.17 -11.41 -2.63
N THR A 44 -0.18 -12.06 -3.26
CA THR A 44 -0.29 -12.59 -4.63
C THR A 44 -1.43 -13.60 -4.77
N THR A 45 -1.66 -14.43 -3.75
CA THR A 45 -2.79 -15.38 -3.73
C THR A 45 -4.12 -14.64 -3.77
N THR A 46 -4.26 -13.59 -2.98
CA THR A 46 -5.46 -12.72 -2.98
C THR A 46 -5.64 -12.05 -4.32
N ILE A 47 -4.58 -11.43 -4.87
CA ILE A 47 -4.60 -10.79 -6.20
C ILE A 47 -5.04 -11.78 -7.29
N ARG A 48 -4.50 -12.99 -7.30
CA ARG A 48 -4.90 -14.02 -8.29
C ARG A 48 -6.38 -14.41 -8.16
N MET A 49 -6.94 -14.39 -6.96
CA MET A 49 -8.38 -14.63 -6.76
C MET A 49 -9.23 -13.45 -7.23
N LEU A 50 -8.81 -12.20 -6.97
CA LEU A 50 -9.48 -10.99 -7.47
C LEU A 50 -9.53 -10.94 -8.99
N LEU A 51 -8.47 -11.40 -9.66
CA LEU A 51 -8.39 -11.45 -11.13
C LEU A 51 -9.06 -12.69 -11.73
N GLY A 52 -9.66 -13.57 -10.90
CA GLY A 52 -10.27 -14.82 -11.38
C GLY A 52 -9.27 -15.85 -11.93
N LEU A 53 -7.96 -15.67 -11.67
CA LEU A 53 -6.88 -16.58 -12.04
C LEU A 53 -6.81 -17.79 -11.11
N LEU A 54 -7.31 -17.63 -9.87
CA LEU A 54 -7.34 -18.67 -8.86
C LEU A 54 -8.75 -18.75 -8.25
N LYS A 55 -9.31 -19.96 -8.20
CA LYS A 55 -10.62 -20.19 -7.59
C LYS A 55 -10.51 -20.10 -6.06
N PRO A 56 -11.33 -19.27 -5.38
CA PRO A 56 -11.42 -19.29 -3.93
C PRO A 56 -11.88 -20.65 -3.39
N SER A 57 -11.43 -21.02 -2.19
CA SER A 57 -11.97 -22.17 -1.45
C SER A 57 -13.29 -21.83 -0.76
N ALA A 58 -13.44 -20.56 -0.33
CA ALA A 58 -14.67 -20.00 0.25
C ALA A 58 -14.73 -18.50 -0.01
N GLY A 59 -15.90 -17.90 0.20
CA GLY A 59 -16.12 -16.47 -0.01
C GLY A 59 -16.29 -16.08 -1.47
N SER A 60 -16.34 -14.77 -1.68
CA SER A 60 -16.57 -14.17 -3.00
C SER A 60 -15.72 -12.92 -3.21
N ALA A 61 -15.50 -12.54 -4.47
CA ALA A 61 -14.86 -11.29 -4.85
C ALA A 61 -15.65 -10.65 -6.00
N ARG A 62 -15.76 -9.32 -5.98
CA ARG A 62 -16.42 -8.52 -7.01
C ARG A 62 -15.49 -7.40 -7.46
N LEU A 63 -15.52 -7.11 -8.76
CA LEU A 63 -14.90 -5.95 -9.36
C LEU A 63 -16.01 -5.06 -9.92
N PHE A 64 -16.13 -3.83 -9.38
CA PHE A 64 -17.20 -2.88 -9.73
C PHE A 64 -18.60 -3.54 -9.73
N GLY A 65 -18.88 -4.36 -8.70
CA GLY A 65 -20.14 -5.09 -8.56
C GLY A 65 -20.23 -6.42 -9.31
N HIS A 66 -19.37 -6.69 -10.31
CA HIS A 66 -19.34 -7.94 -11.07
C HIS A 66 -18.62 -9.05 -10.30
N ASP A 67 -19.29 -10.18 -10.07
CA ASP A 67 -18.68 -11.35 -9.42
C ASP A 67 -17.61 -11.96 -10.35
N VAL A 68 -16.38 -12.08 -9.85
CA VAL A 68 -15.22 -12.54 -10.64
C VAL A 68 -15.34 -14.00 -11.13
N ARG A 69 -16.30 -14.75 -10.63
CA ARG A 69 -16.57 -16.13 -11.04
C ARG A 69 -17.80 -16.27 -11.94
N ARG A 70 -18.88 -15.56 -11.59
CA ARG A 70 -20.16 -15.63 -12.33
C ARG A 70 -20.11 -14.74 -13.57
N ASP A 71 -19.55 -13.53 -13.42
CA ASP A 71 -19.47 -12.51 -14.47
C ASP A 71 -18.05 -12.36 -15.01
N ARG A 72 -17.32 -13.48 -15.12
CA ARG A 72 -15.87 -13.52 -15.36
C ARG A 72 -15.39 -12.61 -16.50
N ILE A 73 -16.10 -12.61 -17.63
CA ILE A 73 -15.70 -11.79 -18.80
C ILE A 73 -15.91 -10.31 -18.52
N ALA A 74 -17.03 -9.94 -17.88
CA ALA A 74 -17.33 -8.56 -17.53
C ALA A 74 -16.29 -8.04 -16.51
N ALA A 75 -16.03 -8.80 -15.44
CA ALA A 75 -15.02 -8.46 -14.44
C ALA A 75 -13.61 -8.33 -15.06
N ALA A 76 -13.19 -9.29 -15.90
CA ALA A 76 -11.87 -9.29 -16.54
C ALA A 76 -11.65 -8.10 -17.49
N ARG A 77 -12.70 -7.59 -18.14
CA ARG A 77 -12.60 -6.40 -19.01
C ARG A 77 -12.36 -5.10 -18.23
N LEU A 78 -12.71 -5.09 -16.96
CA LEU A 78 -12.55 -3.92 -16.09
C LEU A 78 -11.15 -3.82 -15.45
N ALA A 79 -10.38 -4.91 -15.47
CA ALA A 79 -9.09 -4.99 -14.81
C ALA A 79 -7.95 -5.20 -15.79
N GLY A 80 -6.90 -4.41 -15.65
CA GLY A 80 -5.57 -4.68 -16.19
C GLY A 80 -4.65 -5.11 -15.07
N ALA A 81 -3.72 -6.02 -15.33
CA ALA A 81 -2.87 -6.53 -14.25
C ALA A 81 -1.43 -6.78 -14.69
N LEU A 82 -0.52 -6.49 -13.77
CA LEU A 82 0.86 -6.93 -13.77
C LEU A 82 1.05 -7.79 -12.51
N VAL A 83 1.02 -9.12 -12.69
CA VAL A 83 1.20 -10.10 -11.60
C VAL A 83 2.52 -10.78 -11.81
N GLU A 84 3.37 -10.75 -10.80
CA GLU A 84 4.74 -11.28 -10.83
C GLU A 84 5.65 -10.58 -11.86
N THR A 85 6.75 -11.22 -12.25
CA THR A 85 7.69 -10.65 -13.22
C THR A 85 7.04 -10.59 -14.60
N PRO A 86 7.09 -9.43 -15.28
CA PRO A 86 6.50 -9.30 -16.58
C PRO A 86 7.23 -10.18 -17.61
N CYS A 87 6.48 -11.12 -18.22
CA CYS A 87 6.96 -11.90 -19.35
C CYS A 87 6.85 -11.10 -20.64
N HIS A 88 7.97 -10.88 -21.30
CA HIS A 88 8.06 -10.22 -22.60
C HIS A 88 8.81 -11.11 -23.61
N TYR A 89 8.55 -10.91 -24.86
CA TYR A 89 9.32 -11.53 -25.95
C TYR A 89 10.54 -10.66 -26.22
N ASP A 90 11.70 -11.09 -25.75
CA ASP A 90 12.97 -10.34 -25.80
C ASP A 90 13.44 -10.02 -27.22
N HIS A 91 13.11 -10.86 -28.19
CA HIS A 91 13.44 -10.68 -29.60
C HIS A 91 12.53 -9.67 -30.33
N LEU A 92 11.39 -9.32 -29.74
CA LEU A 92 10.46 -8.32 -30.26
C LEU A 92 10.75 -6.95 -29.66
N THR A 93 10.32 -5.90 -30.37
CA THR A 93 10.34 -4.52 -29.87
C THR A 93 9.28 -4.30 -28.80
N GLY A 94 9.37 -3.18 -28.05
CA GLY A 94 8.33 -2.80 -27.10
C GLY A 94 6.96 -2.65 -27.76
N ARG A 95 6.92 -2.01 -28.93
CA ARG A 95 5.71 -1.85 -29.75
C ARG A 95 5.11 -3.18 -30.18
N GLU A 96 5.93 -4.10 -30.67
CA GLU A 96 5.48 -5.43 -31.10
C GLU A 96 4.93 -6.25 -29.93
N ASN A 97 5.57 -6.20 -28.77
CA ASN A 97 5.07 -6.82 -27.54
C ASN A 97 3.65 -6.33 -27.18
N LEU A 98 3.43 -5.01 -27.22
CA LEU A 98 2.11 -4.43 -26.96
C LEU A 98 1.10 -4.79 -28.06
N ALA A 99 1.54 -4.88 -29.32
CA ALA A 99 0.68 -5.22 -30.43
C ALA A 99 0.07 -6.62 -30.31
N ILE A 100 0.76 -7.57 -29.66
CA ILE A 100 0.20 -8.90 -29.37
C ILE A 100 -1.05 -8.77 -28.52
N THR A 101 -0.98 -8.03 -27.41
CA THR A 101 -2.12 -7.82 -26.50
C THR A 101 -3.22 -7.03 -27.18
N ALA A 102 -2.89 -5.96 -27.90
CA ALA A 102 -3.88 -5.15 -28.63
C ALA A 102 -4.67 -5.99 -29.66
N ARG A 103 -3.99 -6.88 -30.40
CA ARG A 103 -4.64 -7.81 -31.34
C ARG A 103 -5.56 -8.80 -30.64
N LEU A 104 -5.14 -9.40 -29.52
CA LEU A 104 -5.97 -10.31 -28.72
C LEU A 104 -7.24 -9.64 -28.23
N LEU A 105 -7.14 -8.37 -27.83
CA LEU A 105 -8.27 -7.57 -27.35
C LEU A 105 -9.05 -6.89 -28.49
N ARG A 106 -8.62 -7.02 -29.76
CA ARG A 106 -9.18 -6.35 -30.95
C ARG A 106 -9.16 -4.83 -30.85
N ILE A 107 -8.10 -4.28 -30.31
CA ILE A 107 -7.87 -2.85 -30.06
C ILE A 107 -6.93 -2.28 -31.14
N GLY A 108 -7.21 -1.06 -31.59
CA GLY A 108 -6.44 -0.39 -32.64
C GLY A 108 -5.03 0.05 -32.19
N ARG A 109 -4.16 0.33 -33.17
CA ARG A 109 -2.75 0.71 -32.95
C ARG A 109 -2.58 2.00 -32.17
N CYS A 110 -3.52 2.96 -32.28
CA CYS A 110 -3.46 4.24 -31.55
C CYS A 110 -3.37 4.05 -30.02
N GLU A 111 -3.93 2.97 -29.52
CA GLU A 111 -3.86 2.66 -28.08
C GLU A 111 -2.44 2.26 -27.65
N ILE A 112 -1.66 1.65 -28.54
CA ILE A 112 -0.25 1.31 -28.29
C ILE A 112 0.56 2.57 -28.07
N ASP A 113 0.39 3.58 -28.93
CA ASP A 113 1.09 4.86 -28.82
C ASP A 113 0.67 5.62 -27.56
N ARG A 114 -0.62 5.57 -27.20
CA ARG A 114 -1.13 6.13 -25.95
C ARG A 114 -0.43 5.52 -24.74
N VAL A 115 -0.44 4.20 -24.60
CA VAL A 115 0.15 3.55 -23.41
C VAL A 115 1.66 3.68 -23.37
N LEU A 116 2.36 3.69 -24.52
CA LEU A 116 3.80 3.96 -24.59
C LEU A 116 4.12 5.38 -24.12
N GLY A 117 3.27 6.36 -24.44
CA GLY A 117 3.39 7.73 -23.94
C GLY A 117 3.23 7.80 -22.43
N ILE A 118 2.19 7.16 -21.89
CA ILE A 118 1.90 7.14 -20.44
C ILE A 118 3.07 6.59 -19.64
N VAL A 119 3.68 5.47 -20.11
CA VAL A 119 4.79 4.83 -19.39
C VAL A 119 6.17 5.39 -19.77
N GLU A 120 6.24 6.46 -20.56
CA GLU A 120 7.47 7.14 -21.00
C GLU A 120 8.42 6.21 -21.77
N LEU A 121 7.88 5.31 -22.59
CA LEU A 121 8.65 4.39 -23.43
C LEU A 121 8.54 4.68 -24.94
N ALA A 122 7.94 5.80 -25.34
CA ALA A 122 7.76 6.16 -26.74
C ALA A 122 9.09 6.21 -27.50
N GLY A 123 10.14 6.82 -26.92
CA GLY A 123 11.47 6.92 -27.52
C GLY A 123 12.24 5.59 -27.62
N ALA A 124 11.79 4.54 -26.91
CA ALA A 124 12.39 3.21 -26.93
C ALA A 124 11.47 2.15 -27.57
N ALA A 125 10.31 2.56 -28.07
CA ALA A 125 9.25 1.66 -28.53
C ALA A 125 9.71 0.65 -29.58
N ASP A 126 10.62 1.06 -30.48
CA ASP A 126 11.10 0.26 -31.61
C ASP A 126 12.44 -0.44 -31.34
N ARG A 127 12.96 -0.35 -30.09
CA ARG A 127 14.09 -1.16 -29.62
C ARG A 127 13.60 -2.53 -29.15
N ARG A 128 14.43 -3.57 -29.34
CA ARG A 128 14.14 -4.92 -28.81
C ARG A 128 14.14 -4.92 -27.30
N VAL A 129 13.17 -5.62 -26.70
CA VAL A 129 12.98 -5.69 -25.23
C VAL A 129 14.16 -6.39 -24.54
N GLY A 130 14.90 -7.25 -25.23
CA GLY A 130 16.13 -7.84 -24.71
C GLY A 130 17.18 -6.81 -24.26
N GLY A 131 17.16 -5.61 -24.83
CA GLY A 131 18.03 -4.48 -24.45
C GLY A 131 17.41 -3.50 -23.45
N TYR A 132 16.23 -3.79 -22.89
CA TYR A 132 15.58 -2.95 -21.88
C TYR A 132 16.17 -3.18 -20.48
N SER A 133 16.28 -2.11 -19.69
CA SER A 133 16.54 -2.22 -18.26
C SER A 133 15.35 -2.87 -17.54
N LEU A 134 15.55 -3.31 -16.29
CA LEU A 134 14.46 -3.88 -15.49
C LEU A 134 13.31 -2.89 -15.34
N GLY A 135 13.59 -1.61 -15.05
CA GLY A 135 12.57 -0.56 -14.95
C GLY A 135 11.80 -0.34 -16.26
N MET A 136 12.48 -0.41 -17.43
CA MET A 136 11.82 -0.34 -18.72
C MET A 136 10.91 -1.56 -18.95
N ARG A 137 11.34 -2.76 -18.56
CA ARG A 137 10.52 -3.99 -18.65
C ARG A 137 9.30 -3.90 -17.75
N GLN A 138 9.44 -3.40 -16.52
CA GLN A 138 8.31 -3.16 -15.60
C GLN A 138 7.33 -2.16 -16.19
N ARG A 139 7.80 -1.01 -16.69
CA ARG A 139 6.95 0.00 -17.35
C ARG A 139 6.25 -0.57 -18.59
N LEU A 140 6.91 -1.40 -19.39
CA LEU A 140 6.25 -2.09 -20.51
C LEU A 140 5.16 -3.07 -20.03
N GLY A 141 5.35 -3.74 -18.89
CA GLY A 141 4.34 -4.57 -18.25
C GLY A 141 3.11 -3.77 -17.82
N VAL A 142 3.32 -2.58 -17.23
CA VAL A 142 2.25 -1.63 -16.91
C VAL A 142 1.54 -1.15 -18.17
N ALA A 143 2.29 -0.80 -19.24
CA ALA A 143 1.70 -0.41 -20.53
C ALA A 143 0.79 -1.49 -21.10
N ARG A 144 1.23 -2.76 -21.03
CA ARG A 144 0.43 -3.91 -21.45
C ARG A 144 -0.87 -4.04 -20.64
N ALA A 145 -0.79 -3.82 -19.32
CA ALA A 145 -1.96 -3.87 -18.45
C ALA A 145 -2.95 -2.72 -18.71
N LEU A 146 -2.48 -1.57 -19.21
CA LEU A 146 -3.30 -0.40 -19.54
C LEU A 146 -3.99 -0.49 -20.91
N ILE A 147 -3.61 -1.46 -21.78
CA ILE A 147 -4.30 -1.66 -23.05
C ILE A 147 -5.75 -2.05 -22.79
N GLY A 148 -6.69 -1.35 -23.42
CA GLY A 148 -8.13 -1.56 -23.23
C GLY A 148 -8.76 -0.65 -22.18
N ARG A 149 -8.02 0.29 -21.62
CA ARG A 149 -8.50 1.31 -20.67
C ARG A 149 -9.24 0.69 -19.48
N PRO A 150 -8.55 -0.15 -18.70
CA PRO A 150 -9.17 -0.77 -17.53
C PRO A 150 -9.56 0.30 -16.49
N ARG A 151 -10.63 0.05 -15.75
CA ARG A 151 -11.03 0.87 -14.61
C ARG A 151 -10.21 0.55 -13.35
N LEU A 152 -9.65 -0.66 -13.28
CA LEU A 152 -8.78 -1.14 -12.20
C LEU A 152 -7.43 -1.60 -12.77
N LEU A 153 -6.34 -1.08 -12.24
CA LEU A 153 -4.99 -1.55 -12.50
C LEU A 153 -4.46 -2.26 -11.25
N VAL A 154 -4.12 -3.53 -11.40
CA VAL A 154 -3.55 -4.35 -10.31
C VAL A 154 -2.06 -4.56 -10.57
N LEU A 155 -1.22 -4.13 -9.64
CA LEU A 155 0.23 -4.22 -9.71
C LEU A 155 0.76 -5.04 -8.51
N ASP A 156 1.30 -6.21 -8.80
CA ASP A 156 1.87 -7.08 -7.76
C ASP A 156 3.38 -6.85 -7.66
N GLU A 157 3.83 -6.21 -6.55
CA GLU A 157 5.23 -5.88 -6.26
C GLU A 157 5.94 -5.15 -7.42
N PRO A 158 5.39 -4.05 -8.01
CA PRO A 158 5.89 -3.45 -9.24
C PRO A 158 7.28 -2.80 -9.09
N THR A 159 7.73 -2.54 -7.87
CA THR A 159 9.02 -1.92 -7.54
C THR A 159 10.11 -2.93 -7.22
N ASN A 160 9.75 -4.22 -7.13
CA ASN A 160 10.70 -5.25 -6.71
C ASN A 160 11.90 -5.35 -7.67
N GLY A 161 13.11 -5.25 -7.10
CA GLY A 161 14.37 -5.32 -7.84
C GLY A 161 14.75 -4.06 -8.61
N LEU A 162 13.97 -2.99 -8.54
CA LEU A 162 14.31 -1.70 -9.13
C LEU A 162 15.35 -0.96 -8.27
N ASP A 163 16.16 -0.15 -8.94
CA ASP A 163 17.02 0.82 -8.28
C ASP A 163 16.20 1.98 -7.67
N PRO A 164 16.77 2.81 -6.78
CA PRO A 164 16.04 3.91 -6.15
C PRO A 164 15.40 4.90 -7.14
N GLN A 165 16.00 5.08 -8.33
CA GLN A 165 15.41 5.94 -9.36
C GLN A 165 14.19 5.27 -9.99
N GLY A 166 14.28 3.98 -10.35
CA GLY A 166 13.17 3.19 -10.89
C GLY A 166 11.97 3.12 -9.94
N ILE A 167 12.22 3.02 -8.62
CA ILE A 167 11.16 3.08 -7.60
C ILE A 167 10.45 4.44 -7.64
N ARG A 168 11.20 5.55 -7.68
CA ARG A 168 10.61 6.91 -7.78
C ARG A 168 9.80 7.09 -9.05
N ASP A 169 10.30 6.58 -10.17
CA ASP A 169 9.62 6.68 -11.46
C ASP A 169 8.33 5.86 -11.48
N MET A 170 8.34 4.64 -10.91
CA MET A 170 7.16 3.80 -10.80
C MET A 170 6.09 4.46 -9.90
N ARG A 171 6.48 5.06 -8.78
CA ARG A 171 5.56 5.80 -7.91
C ARG A 171 4.91 6.98 -8.63
N ARG A 172 5.69 7.78 -9.37
CA ARG A 172 5.14 8.89 -10.18
C ARG A 172 4.14 8.39 -11.21
N LEU A 173 4.45 7.28 -11.86
CA LEU A 173 3.54 6.66 -12.83
C LEU A 173 2.23 6.23 -12.17
N VAL A 174 2.27 5.55 -11.02
CA VAL A 174 1.07 5.13 -10.26
C VAL A 174 0.21 6.33 -9.88
N ALA A 175 0.81 7.38 -9.33
CA ALA A 175 0.10 8.60 -8.95
C ALA A 175 -0.53 9.31 -10.16
N ALA A 176 0.19 9.40 -11.28
CA ALA A 176 -0.31 10.02 -12.51
C ALA A 176 -1.49 9.25 -13.12
N LEU A 177 -1.49 7.91 -13.04
CA LEU A 177 -2.59 7.07 -13.53
C LEU A 177 -3.87 7.28 -12.73
N ALA A 178 -3.78 7.37 -11.41
CA ALA A 178 -4.95 7.59 -10.57
C ALA A 178 -5.55 9.00 -10.79
N GLN A 179 -4.70 10.04 -10.86
CA GLN A 179 -5.14 11.43 -10.99
C GLN A 179 -5.57 11.80 -12.42
N GLY A 180 -4.82 11.34 -13.43
CA GLY A 180 -5.02 11.77 -14.82
C GLY A 180 -5.99 10.90 -15.60
N GLU A 181 -5.94 9.59 -15.43
CA GLU A 181 -6.78 8.63 -16.20
C GLU A 181 -8.00 8.16 -15.38
N GLY A 182 -8.15 8.55 -14.12
CA GLY A 182 -9.24 8.13 -13.24
C GLY A 182 -9.27 6.63 -12.96
N VAL A 183 -8.12 5.95 -13.09
CA VAL A 183 -7.98 4.52 -12.88
C VAL A 183 -7.82 4.23 -11.40
N THR A 184 -8.58 3.29 -10.87
CA THR A 184 -8.31 2.74 -9.53
C THR A 184 -7.02 1.91 -9.60
N VAL A 185 -6.05 2.17 -8.74
CA VAL A 185 -4.80 1.40 -8.71
C VAL A 185 -4.72 0.58 -7.44
N PHE A 186 -4.59 -0.73 -7.59
CA PHE A 186 -4.33 -1.67 -6.50
C PHE A 186 -2.88 -2.13 -6.58
N VAL A 187 -2.05 -1.70 -5.64
CA VAL A 187 -0.61 -2.00 -5.63
C VAL A 187 -0.23 -2.79 -4.40
N SER A 188 0.37 -3.97 -4.59
CA SER A 188 0.94 -4.72 -3.48
C SER A 188 2.40 -4.32 -3.24
N SER A 189 2.81 -4.30 -1.98
CA SER A 189 4.20 -4.12 -1.57
C SER A 189 4.47 -4.78 -0.23
N HIS A 190 5.73 -5.09 0.02
CA HIS A 190 6.22 -5.45 1.36
C HIS A 190 6.94 -4.27 2.04
N ILE A 191 7.10 -3.14 1.35
CA ILE A 191 7.77 -1.92 1.84
C ILE A 191 6.73 -0.82 2.03
N LEU A 192 6.42 -0.51 3.28
CA LEU A 192 5.43 0.50 3.62
C LEU A 192 5.79 1.90 3.08
N ALA A 193 7.05 2.31 3.25
CA ALA A 193 7.52 3.64 2.83
C ALA A 193 7.33 3.92 1.33
N GLU A 194 7.25 2.87 0.48
CA GLU A 194 6.98 3.03 -0.94
C GLU A 194 5.51 3.35 -1.22
N VAL A 195 4.62 2.78 -0.44
CA VAL A 195 3.17 2.87 -0.66
C VAL A 195 2.58 4.08 0.05
N GLU A 196 3.08 4.41 1.25
CA GLU A 196 2.63 5.55 2.05
C GLU A 196 2.66 6.89 1.29
N GLN A 197 3.63 7.04 0.37
CA GLN A 197 3.79 8.28 -0.41
C GLN A 197 2.81 8.41 -1.59
N THR A 198 2.12 7.35 -1.97
CA THR A 198 1.26 7.33 -3.16
C THR A 198 -0.15 6.84 -2.89
N ALA A 199 -0.35 6.05 -1.84
CA ALA A 199 -1.65 5.45 -1.54
C ALA A 199 -2.56 6.40 -0.77
N ASP A 200 -3.84 6.38 -1.13
CA ASP A 200 -4.92 7.03 -0.38
C ASP A 200 -5.47 6.10 0.70
N HIS A 201 -5.47 4.80 0.40
CA HIS A 201 -5.99 3.73 1.26
C HIS A 201 -4.96 2.61 1.40
N LEU A 202 -4.94 1.98 2.55
CA LEU A 202 -4.07 0.85 2.85
C LEU A 202 -4.84 -0.34 3.37
N GLY A 203 -4.33 -1.54 3.06
CA GLY A 203 -4.73 -2.80 3.69
C GLY A 203 -3.49 -3.56 4.16
N LEU A 204 -3.44 -3.93 5.44
CA LEU A 204 -2.34 -4.70 6.03
C LEU A 204 -2.71 -6.18 6.09
N MET A 205 -1.95 -6.98 5.38
CA MET A 205 -2.11 -8.43 5.34
C MET A 205 -1.01 -9.15 6.12
N HIS A 206 -1.39 -10.08 7.00
CA HIS A 206 -0.47 -10.90 7.76
C HIS A 206 -1.01 -12.32 7.92
N GLN A 207 -0.18 -13.34 7.68
CA GLN A 207 -0.52 -14.76 7.79
C GLN A 207 -1.87 -15.17 7.16
N GLY A 208 -2.17 -14.60 5.99
CA GLY A 208 -3.39 -14.86 5.25
C GLY A 208 -4.63 -14.10 5.73
N ARG A 209 -4.51 -13.19 6.69
CA ARG A 209 -5.60 -12.36 7.23
C ARG A 209 -5.38 -10.90 6.90
N LEU A 210 -6.46 -10.18 6.67
CA LEU A 210 -6.46 -8.72 6.62
C LEU A 210 -6.60 -8.21 8.07
N LEU A 211 -5.54 -7.61 8.59
CA LEU A 211 -5.52 -7.13 9.97
C LEU A 211 -6.19 -5.75 10.11
N ARG A 212 -5.95 -4.88 9.12
CA ARG A 212 -6.46 -3.51 9.14
C ARG A 212 -6.61 -3.01 7.70
N GLN A 213 -7.62 -2.18 7.44
CA GLN A 213 -7.77 -1.43 6.19
C GLN A 213 -8.45 -0.10 6.44
N GLY A 214 -8.22 0.86 5.54
CA GLY A 214 -8.87 2.17 5.56
C GLY A 214 -8.02 3.26 4.90
N PRO A 215 -8.46 4.53 4.97
CA PRO A 215 -7.69 5.65 4.46
C PRO A 215 -6.39 5.83 5.24
N VAL A 216 -5.32 6.23 4.55
CA VAL A 216 -3.99 6.47 5.17
C VAL A 216 -4.09 7.45 6.34
N SER A 217 -4.90 8.51 6.18
CA SER A 217 -5.13 9.50 7.23
C SER A 217 -5.79 8.93 8.50
N GLY A 218 -6.62 7.89 8.34
CA GLY A 218 -7.28 7.21 9.45
C GLY A 218 -6.47 6.05 10.05
N MET A 219 -5.37 5.65 9.41
CA MET A 219 -4.48 4.62 9.94
C MET A 219 -3.66 5.11 11.13
N ARG A 220 -3.36 6.40 11.17
CA ARG A 220 -2.72 7.04 12.31
C ARG A 220 -3.78 7.30 13.37
N ASP A 221 -3.60 6.70 14.54
CA ASP A 221 -4.45 7.01 15.69
C ASP A 221 -4.09 8.42 16.20
N PRO A 222 -5.00 9.41 16.11
CA PRO A 222 -4.73 10.73 16.69
C PRO A 222 -4.46 10.68 18.21
N GLY A 223 -4.93 9.62 18.87
CA GLY A 223 -4.68 9.37 20.30
C GLY A 223 -3.31 8.77 20.60
N ALA A 224 -2.55 8.34 19.59
CA ALA A 224 -1.20 7.79 19.76
C ALA A 224 -0.09 8.87 19.74
N ARG A 225 -0.46 10.17 19.76
CA ARG A 225 0.50 11.26 19.89
C ARG A 225 1.24 11.15 21.21
N ARG A 226 2.57 11.31 21.16
CA ARG A 226 3.45 11.40 22.32
C ARG A 226 4.14 12.74 22.32
N LEU A 227 4.25 13.35 23.48
CA LEU A 227 5.05 14.54 23.68
C LEU A 227 6.40 14.11 24.24
N ALA A 228 7.48 14.37 23.50
CA ALA A 228 8.84 14.19 24.01
C ALA A 228 9.37 15.54 24.53
N LEU A 229 9.71 15.58 25.78
CA LEU A 229 10.32 16.72 26.44
C LEU A 229 11.79 16.42 26.71
N THR A 230 12.69 17.29 26.24
CA THR A 230 14.11 17.24 26.62
C THR A 230 14.33 18.22 27.75
N VAL A 231 14.76 17.72 28.92
CA VAL A 231 14.81 18.47 30.18
C VAL A 231 16.06 18.15 30.97
N ASP A 232 16.47 19.07 31.85
CA ASP A 232 17.65 18.89 32.72
C ASP A 232 17.39 17.94 33.90
N ARG A 233 16.11 17.75 34.31
CA ARG A 233 15.70 16.91 35.45
C ARG A 233 14.52 16.00 35.11
N PRO A 234 14.73 14.93 34.34
CA PRO A 234 13.64 14.08 33.86
C PRO A 234 12.84 13.39 34.97
N ASP A 235 13.51 12.98 36.06
CA ASP A 235 12.82 12.30 37.18
C ASP A 235 11.88 13.28 37.92
N ALA A 236 12.25 14.55 38.08
CA ALA A 236 11.38 15.56 38.64
C ALA A 236 10.14 15.82 37.76
N VAL A 237 10.31 15.79 36.42
CA VAL A 237 9.16 15.92 35.50
C VAL A 237 8.21 14.74 35.64
N VAL A 238 8.71 13.51 35.72
CA VAL A 238 7.88 12.30 35.89
C VAL A 238 7.10 12.40 37.21
N GLU A 239 7.72 12.79 38.31
CA GLU A 239 7.03 12.96 39.60
C GLU A 239 5.95 14.05 39.54
N LEU A 240 6.29 15.22 38.98
CA LEU A 240 5.39 16.35 38.85
C LEU A 240 4.13 16.04 37.98
N LEU A 241 4.30 15.30 36.89
CA LEU A 241 3.24 15.02 35.96
C LEU A 241 2.47 13.72 36.27
N ARG A 242 2.97 12.86 37.17
CA ARG A 242 2.30 11.60 37.54
C ARG A 242 0.85 11.80 38.02
N PRO A 243 0.53 12.82 38.84
CA PRO A 243 -0.84 13.04 39.31
C PRO A 243 -1.81 13.51 38.23
N THR A 244 -1.31 13.99 37.08
CA THR A 244 -2.14 14.55 35.99
C THR A 244 -2.80 13.48 35.12
N GLY A 245 -2.43 12.21 35.28
CA GLY A 245 -2.95 11.10 34.45
C GLY A 245 -2.36 11.04 33.03
N LEU A 246 -1.34 11.86 32.73
CA LEU A 246 -0.70 11.95 31.39
C LEU A 246 0.33 10.85 31.12
N GLY A 247 0.51 9.88 32.01
CA GLY A 247 1.40 8.75 31.83
C GLY A 247 2.86 9.10 31.50
N PRO A 248 3.51 10.03 32.26
CA PRO A 248 4.88 10.42 31.96
C PRO A 248 5.83 9.24 32.18
N ALA A 249 6.71 8.99 31.21
CA ALA A 249 7.74 7.96 31.28
C ALA A 249 9.11 8.54 30.90
N ARG A 250 10.13 8.24 31.71
CA ARG A 250 11.52 8.63 31.39
C ARG A 250 12.04 7.81 30.21
N GLN A 251 12.68 8.49 29.25
CA GLN A 251 13.38 7.89 28.13
C GLN A 251 14.83 8.39 28.05
N GLY A 252 15.78 7.51 28.33
CA GLY A 252 17.21 7.89 28.32
C GLY A 252 17.62 8.81 29.48
N SER A 253 18.62 9.66 29.24
CA SER A 253 19.24 10.50 30.26
C SER A 253 18.51 11.83 30.52
N ASP A 254 17.87 12.38 29.48
CA ASP A 254 17.40 13.78 29.46
C ASP A 254 15.97 13.92 28.85
N GLN A 255 15.29 12.82 28.51
CA GLN A 255 13.97 12.86 27.88
C GLN A 255 12.89 12.28 28.76
N VAL A 256 11.69 12.88 28.67
CA VAL A 256 10.44 12.37 29.21
C VAL A 256 9.42 12.29 28.08
N LEU A 257 8.79 11.12 27.94
CA LEU A 257 7.64 10.92 27.07
C LEU A 257 6.35 11.06 27.86
N ILE A 258 5.39 11.73 27.26
CA ILE A 258 4.04 11.91 27.79
C ILE A 258 3.07 11.35 26.76
N ASP A 259 2.23 10.42 27.18
CA ASP A 259 1.24 9.82 26.32
C ASP A 259 0.01 10.72 26.17
N ARG A 260 -0.46 10.90 24.92
CA ARG A 260 -1.75 11.54 24.57
C ARG A 260 -2.00 12.93 25.16
N PRO A 261 -1.05 13.87 25.13
CA PRO A 261 -1.34 15.21 25.60
C PRO A 261 -2.33 15.90 24.61
N PRO A 262 -3.45 16.47 25.06
CA PRO A 262 -4.23 17.36 24.22
C PRO A 262 -3.34 18.52 23.72
N PRO A 263 -3.52 19.01 22.50
CA PRO A 263 -2.70 20.10 21.97
C PRO A 263 -2.71 21.37 22.85
N ALA A 264 -3.83 21.63 23.52
CA ALA A 264 -3.97 22.76 24.44
C ALA A 264 -3.10 22.63 25.72
N ASP A 265 -2.75 21.41 26.11
CA ASP A 265 -2.02 21.16 27.35
C ASP A 265 -0.51 21.27 27.21
N ILE A 266 0.02 21.25 25.98
CA ILE A 266 1.47 21.34 25.76
C ILE A 266 2.05 22.65 26.30
N ALA A 267 1.37 23.76 26.04
CA ALA A 267 1.76 25.07 26.56
C ALA A 267 1.66 25.13 28.07
N ALA A 268 0.60 24.57 28.64
CA ALA A 268 0.39 24.51 30.10
C ALA A 268 1.44 23.63 30.79
N ILE A 269 1.76 22.48 30.18
CA ILE A 269 2.84 21.60 30.69
C ILE A 269 4.18 22.34 30.68
N ASN A 270 4.54 22.97 29.56
CA ASN A 270 5.78 23.74 29.50
C ASN A 270 5.84 24.86 30.51
N PHE A 271 4.76 25.63 30.67
CA PHE A 271 4.66 26.69 31.63
C PHE A 271 4.88 26.16 33.08
N MET A 272 4.18 25.07 33.43
CA MET A 272 4.30 24.42 34.76
C MET A 272 5.73 23.97 35.03
N LEU A 273 6.45 23.37 34.04
CA LEU A 273 7.81 22.91 34.19
C LEU A 273 8.78 24.07 34.44
N VAL A 274 8.62 25.16 33.68
CA VAL A 274 9.44 26.36 33.81
C VAL A 274 9.22 27.05 35.19
N GLU A 275 7.96 27.12 35.69
CA GLU A 275 7.66 27.64 37.03
C GLU A 275 8.34 26.82 38.13
N GLN A 276 8.47 25.51 37.94
CA GLN A 276 9.19 24.63 38.88
C GLN A 276 10.73 24.68 38.69
N GLY A 277 11.22 25.60 37.88
CA GLY A 277 12.65 25.81 37.61
C GLY A 277 13.28 24.65 36.80
N ILE A 278 12.49 23.86 36.06
CA ILE A 278 12.98 22.83 35.16
C ILE A 278 13.29 23.45 33.81
N LYS A 279 14.52 23.25 33.33
CA LYS A 279 14.93 23.77 32.02
C LYS A 279 14.45 22.83 30.94
N VAL A 280 13.57 23.33 30.05
CA VAL A 280 13.10 22.61 28.87
C VAL A 280 13.93 23.06 27.68
N SER A 281 14.73 22.16 27.12
CA SER A 281 15.59 22.42 25.94
C SER A 281 14.99 21.93 24.62
N GLY A 282 13.95 21.10 24.67
CA GLY A 282 13.27 20.62 23.49
C GLY A 282 11.85 20.16 23.80
N ILE A 283 10.94 20.45 22.86
CA ILE A 283 9.54 19.99 22.89
C ILE A 283 9.25 19.44 21.49
N GLU A 284 8.97 18.16 21.40
CA GLU A 284 8.69 17.48 20.14
C GLU A 284 7.38 16.68 20.27
N VAL A 285 6.44 16.92 19.37
CA VAL A 285 5.24 16.07 19.24
C VAL A 285 5.58 14.94 18.31
N ARG A 286 5.69 13.73 18.84
CA ARG A 286 5.93 12.52 18.06
C ARG A 286 4.61 11.85 17.76
N GLU A 287 4.32 11.71 16.47
CA GLU A 287 3.29 10.82 15.99
C GLU A 287 3.95 9.48 15.62
N PRO A 288 3.38 8.33 16.02
CA PRO A 288 3.94 7.06 15.61
C PRO A 288 3.92 6.98 14.08
N SER A 289 5.01 6.54 13.50
CA SER A 289 5.05 6.27 12.07
C SER A 289 4.07 5.14 11.72
N LEU A 290 3.56 5.11 10.50
CA LEU A 290 2.74 3.98 10.06
C LEU A 290 3.50 2.64 10.19
N GLU A 291 4.81 2.67 10.06
CA GLU A 291 5.66 1.49 10.25
C GLU A 291 5.61 0.96 11.69
N GLN A 292 5.66 1.85 12.68
CA GLN A 292 5.49 1.48 14.08
C GLN A 292 4.10 0.91 14.35
N ILE A 293 3.05 1.58 13.85
CA ILE A 293 1.66 1.13 14.01
C ILE A 293 1.47 -0.26 13.39
N PHE A 294 2.05 -0.51 12.23
CA PHE A 294 1.94 -1.80 11.56
C PHE A 294 2.72 -2.89 12.28
N HIS A 295 3.90 -2.56 12.80
CA HIS A 295 4.68 -3.49 13.60
C HIS A 295 3.92 -3.91 14.86
N GLU A 296 3.40 -2.96 15.61
CA GLU A 296 2.56 -3.21 16.79
C GLU A 296 1.29 -4.03 16.44
N THR A 297 0.65 -3.73 15.30
CA THR A 297 -0.53 -4.48 14.83
C THR A 297 -0.19 -5.94 14.52
N ILE A 298 0.97 -6.19 13.92
CA ILE A 298 1.45 -7.54 13.61
C ILE A 298 1.79 -8.30 14.89
N GLU A 299 2.53 -7.70 15.82
CA GLU A 299 2.88 -8.31 17.11
C GLU A 299 1.63 -8.69 17.92
N GLN A 300 0.64 -7.81 17.98
CA GLN A 300 -0.63 -8.10 18.64
C GLN A 300 -1.37 -9.27 17.97
N ALA A 301 -1.37 -9.33 16.63
CA ALA A 301 -1.98 -10.43 15.91
C ALA A 301 -1.26 -11.76 16.15
N ASP A 302 0.07 -11.76 16.22
CA ASP A 302 0.86 -12.96 16.50
C ASP A 302 0.62 -13.48 17.93
N LEU A 303 0.51 -12.59 18.91
CA LEU A 303 0.14 -12.97 20.30
C LEU A 303 -1.24 -13.63 20.38
N LEU A 304 -2.23 -13.06 19.65
CA LEU A 304 -3.59 -13.62 19.60
C LEU A 304 -3.68 -14.95 18.86
N LEU A 305 -2.76 -15.22 17.94
CA LEU A 305 -2.71 -16.50 17.20
C LEU A 305 -1.95 -17.59 17.96
N ALA A 306 -1.11 -17.22 18.93
CA ALA A 306 -0.34 -18.13 19.77
C ALA A 306 -1.11 -18.58 21.02
N ALA A 307 -2.16 -17.84 21.44
CA ALA A 307 -3.04 -18.16 22.55
C ALA A 307 -4.22 -19.07 22.12
#